data_b81625ddf4ec40d03d2c0f59d448a34b
#
_entry.id   b81625ddf4ec40d03d2c0f59d448a34b
#
_cell.length_a   1.000
_cell.length_b   1.000
_cell.length_c   1.000
_cell.angle_alpha   90.00
_cell.angle_beta   90.00
_cell.angle_gamma   90.00
#
_symmetry.space_group_name_H-M   'P 1'
#
loop_
_entity.id
_entity.type
_entity.pdbx_description
1 polymer ?
#
loop_
_entity_poly.entity_id
_entity_poly.type
_entity_poly.pdbx_seq_one_letter_code
_entity_poly.pdbx_strand_id
1 'polypeptide(L)'
;MNRSRILPIGVLAVLVLFILRLINIQLIDTRYTLDAANNAQRIEKIYAPRGLMRDRNGTVLATNQIAFDVEVIASRLSNLDTVALARVLGEPLASIRKQLKKALIQGRYRPFAILRGLTVKDYASIQEQIAMFEGVQLRKRSFRKYPMPIGGNVMGYVGEVNDYLMTRHPEYDLGDYLGISGIEASYETELRG
;
A
#
# COMPACT_ATOMS: atom_id res chain seq x y z
N MET A 1 33.71 21.22 -51.51
CA MET A 1 32.64 21.40 -50.50
C MET A 1 33.11 22.44 -49.51
N ASN A 2 32.48 23.62 -49.48
CA ASN A 2 32.98 24.76 -48.69
C ASN A 2 32.94 24.43 -47.19
N ARG A 3 34.08 24.52 -46.52
CA ARG A 3 34.22 24.27 -45.06
C ARG A 3 33.20 25.06 -44.20
N SER A 4 32.80 26.25 -44.69
CA SER A 4 31.80 27.09 -44.05
C SER A 4 30.38 26.50 -44.00
N ARG A 5 30.05 25.50 -44.84
CA ARG A 5 28.73 24.83 -44.87
C ARG A 5 28.70 23.50 -44.10
N ILE A 6 29.87 22.89 -43.85
CA ILE A 6 29.97 21.62 -43.14
C ILE A 6 29.53 21.79 -41.66
N LEU A 7 29.99 22.89 -41.06
CA LEU A 7 29.72 23.15 -39.64
C LEU A 7 28.24 23.34 -39.35
N PRO A 8 27.46 24.20 -40.07
CA PRO A 8 26.02 24.35 -39.87
C PRO A 8 25.22 23.07 -40.19
N ILE A 9 25.64 22.31 -41.20
CA ILE A 9 25.00 21.02 -41.53
C ILE A 9 25.23 20.00 -40.41
N GLY A 10 26.42 19.95 -39.82
CA GLY A 10 26.72 19.09 -38.67
C GLY A 10 25.88 19.45 -37.44
N VAL A 11 25.76 20.73 -37.12
CA VAL A 11 24.90 21.24 -36.02
C VAL A 11 23.43 20.88 -36.27
N LEU A 12 22.92 21.09 -37.49
CA LEU A 12 21.57 20.75 -37.87
C LEU A 12 21.30 19.24 -37.73
N ALA A 13 22.22 18.41 -38.17
CA ALA A 13 22.08 16.95 -38.05
C ALA A 13 22.00 16.49 -36.58
N VAL A 14 22.83 17.06 -35.70
CA VAL A 14 22.80 16.79 -34.28
C VAL A 14 21.45 17.26 -33.67
N LEU A 15 20.99 18.44 -34.04
CA LEU A 15 19.70 18.98 -33.55
C LEU A 15 18.52 18.08 -33.95
N VAL A 16 18.50 17.63 -35.22
CA VAL A 16 17.46 16.68 -35.69
C VAL A 16 17.53 15.37 -34.92
N LEU A 17 18.71 14.86 -34.66
CA LEU A 17 18.88 13.62 -33.88
C LEU A 17 18.37 13.76 -32.43
N PHE A 18 18.61 14.90 -31.79
CA PHE A 18 18.05 15.21 -30.47
C PHE A 18 16.53 15.30 -30.51
N ILE A 19 15.95 15.98 -31.49
CA ILE A 19 14.48 16.08 -31.65
C ILE A 19 13.87 14.68 -31.83
N LEU A 20 14.43 13.86 -32.71
CA LEU A 20 13.95 12.48 -32.89
C LEU A 20 14.06 11.65 -31.61
N ARG A 21 15.11 11.84 -30.82
CA ARG A 21 15.27 11.17 -29.52
C ARG A 21 14.24 11.65 -28.49
N LEU A 22 13.97 12.95 -28.44
CA LEU A 22 12.92 13.52 -27.58
C LEU A 22 11.53 13.00 -27.95
N ILE A 23 11.20 12.97 -29.24
CA ILE A 23 9.93 12.40 -29.74
C ILE A 23 9.81 10.94 -29.31
N ASN A 24 10.87 10.15 -29.45
CA ASN A 24 10.87 8.75 -29.02
C ASN A 24 10.57 8.61 -27.53
N ILE A 25 11.27 9.37 -26.66
CA ILE A 25 11.13 9.31 -25.21
C ILE A 25 9.77 9.84 -24.74
N GLN A 26 9.25 10.91 -25.38
CA GLN A 26 8.03 11.58 -24.91
C GLN A 26 6.73 10.99 -25.48
N LEU A 27 6.76 10.46 -26.70
CA LEU A 27 5.56 9.99 -27.40
C LEU A 27 5.50 8.47 -27.60
N ILE A 28 6.63 7.79 -27.70
CA ILE A 28 6.65 6.37 -28.04
C ILE A 28 6.92 5.52 -26.80
N ASP A 29 7.84 5.96 -25.93
CA ASP A 29 8.22 5.19 -24.74
C ASP A 29 7.28 5.50 -23.55
N THR A 30 6.21 4.70 -23.44
CA THR A 30 5.21 4.81 -22.37
C THR A 30 5.74 4.44 -20.97
N ARG A 31 6.95 3.88 -20.85
CA ARG A 31 7.54 3.54 -19.54
C ARG A 31 7.77 4.79 -18.70
N TYR A 32 8.26 5.86 -19.33
CA TYR A 32 8.51 7.12 -18.63
C TYR A 32 7.23 7.85 -18.22
N THR A 33 6.12 7.70 -18.96
CA THR A 33 4.83 8.28 -18.58
C THR A 33 4.21 7.57 -17.38
N LEU A 34 4.35 6.25 -17.31
CA LEU A 34 3.91 5.46 -16.15
C LEU A 34 4.75 5.76 -14.90
N ASP A 35 6.07 5.87 -15.05
CA ASP A 35 6.97 6.23 -13.95
C ASP A 35 6.77 7.67 -13.49
N ALA A 36 6.51 8.61 -14.41
CA ALA A 36 6.19 10.00 -14.07
C ALA A 36 4.85 10.12 -13.36
N ALA A 37 3.81 9.41 -13.80
CA ALA A 37 2.52 9.36 -13.12
C ALA A 37 2.63 8.76 -11.72
N ASN A 38 3.40 7.69 -11.55
CA ASN A 38 3.65 7.06 -10.25
C ASN A 38 4.52 7.91 -9.31
N ASN A 39 5.40 8.77 -9.86
CA ASN A 39 6.23 9.67 -9.06
C ASN A 39 5.57 11.03 -8.77
N ALA A 40 4.67 11.50 -9.65
CA ALA A 40 4.02 12.80 -9.50
C ALA A 40 2.82 12.77 -8.56
N GLN A 41 2.15 11.62 -8.40
CA GLN A 41 0.99 11.48 -7.54
C GLN A 41 1.19 10.31 -6.58
N ARG A 42 1.61 10.60 -5.35
CA ARG A 42 1.52 9.65 -4.25
C ARG A 42 0.06 9.62 -3.79
N ILE A 43 -0.74 8.72 -4.36
CA ILE A 43 -2.10 8.47 -3.88
C ILE A 43 -1.99 7.75 -2.54
N GLU A 44 -2.25 8.45 -1.45
CA GLU A 44 -2.35 7.87 -0.13
C GLU A 44 -3.82 7.58 0.15
N LYS A 45 -4.18 6.29 0.21
CA LYS A 45 -5.53 5.88 0.53
C LYS A 45 -5.75 6.01 2.03
N ILE A 46 -6.59 6.97 2.42
CA ILE A 46 -6.99 7.16 3.81
C ILE A 46 -8.25 6.34 4.03
N TYR A 47 -8.16 5.33 4.90
CA TYR A 47 -9.31 4.50 5.25
C TYR A 47 -10.12 5.19 6.34
N ALA A 48 -11.37 5.50 6.03
CA ALA A 48 -12.31 5.99 7.03
C ALA A 48 -12.68 4.86 8.01
N PRO A 49 -13.00 5.17 9.28
CA PRO A 49 -13.47 4.18 10.24
C PRO A 49 -14.88 3.72 9.86
N ARG A 50 -15.14 2.42 9.93
CA ARG A 50 -16.48 1.86 9.71
C ARG A 50 -17.47 2.33 10.77
N GLY A 51 -18.75 2.39 10.39
CA GLY A 51 -19.85 2.72 11.30
C GLY A 51 -19.92 1.79 12.53
N LEU A 52 -20.35 2.29 13.67
CA LEU A 52 -20.53 1.51 14.89
C LEU A 52 -21.84 0.73 14.83
N MET A 53 -21.84 -0.52 15.33
CA MET A 53 -23.08 -1.25 15.57
C MET A 53 -23.42 -1.22 17.06
N ARG A 54 -24.66 -0.91 17.36
CA ARG A 54 -25.18 -0.88 18.74
C ARG A 54 -26.47 -1.67 18.82
N ASP A 55 -26.75 -2.22 19.99
CA ASP A 55 -28.04 -2.79 20.27
C ASP A 55 -29.07 -1.69 20.61
N ARG A 56 -30.34 -2.08 20.87
CA ARG A 56 -31.43 -1.17 21.24
C ARG A 56 -31.17 -0.41 22.55
N ASN A 57 -30.31 -0.91 23.40
CA ASN A 57 -29.92 -0.31 24.67
C ASN A 57 -28.69 0.60 24.56
N GLY A 58 -28.12 0.73 23.34
CA GLY A 58 -26.92 1.52 23.07
C GLY A 58 -25.61 0.78 23.31
N THR A 59 -25.64 -0.51 23.69
CA THR A 59 -24.43 -1.32 23.90
C THR A 59 -23.69 -1.53 22.59
N VAL A 60 -22.39 -1.30 22.59
CA VAL A 60 -21.56 -1.43 21.38
C VAL A 60 -21.32 -2.90 21.07
N LEU A 61 -21.84 -3.36 19.94
CA LEU A 61 -21.68 -4.72 19.42
C LEU A 61 -20.50 -4.86 18.47
N ALA A 62 -20.25 -3.82 17.64
CA ALA A 62 -19.08 -3.76 16.77
C ALA A 62 -18.50 -2.34 16.77
N THR A 63 -17.19 -2.26 16.91
CA THR A 63 -16.44 -1.00 16.96
C THR A 63 -15.15 -1.13 16.13
N ASN A 64 -14.41 -0.05 16.07
CA ASN A 64 -13.12 -0.01 15.39
C ASN A 64 -11.99 0.06 16.43
N GLN A 65 -10.95 -0.71 16.22
CA GLN A 65 -9.72 -0.66 16.99
C GLN A 65 -8.58 -0.20 16.09
N ILE A 66 -7.80 0.75 16.58
CA ILE A 66 -6.59 1.19 15.90
C ILE A 66 -5.53 0.09 16.05
N ALA A 67 -4.91 -0.26 14.93
CA ALA A 67 -3.70 -1.06 14.90
C ALA A 67 -2.71 -0.46 13.88
N PHE A 68 -1.50 -0.97 13.86
CA PHE A 68 -0.44 -0.49 12.99
C PHE A 68 0.12 -1.64 12.19
N ASP A 69 0.39 -1.37 10.92
CA ASP A 69 1.07 -2.29 10.03
C ASP A 69 2.49 -1.78 9.78
N VAL A 70 3.45 -2.70 9.67
CA VAL A 70 4.80 -2.40 9.19
C VAL A 70 4.82 -2.62 7.69
N GLU A 71 5.00 -1.54 6.95
CA GLU A 71 5.08 -1.57 5.49
C GLU A 71 6.51 -1.32 5.01
N VAL A 72 6.85 -1.93 3.88
CA VAL A 72 8.11 -1.70 3.19
C VAL A 72 7.86 -1.24 1.76
N ILE A 73 8.71 -0.32 1.28
CA ILE A 73 8.74 0.12 -0.11
C ILE A 73 10.02 -0.43 -0.72
N ALA A 74 9.88 -1.46 -1.56
CA ALA A 74 11.01 -2.24 -2.07
C ALA A 74 12.07 -1.39 -2.81
N SER A 75 11.66 -0.32 -3.50
CA SER A 75 12.57 0.61 -4.19
C SER A 75 13.47 1.43 -3.25
N ARG A 76 13.11 1.53 -1.97
CA ARG A 76 13.84 2.29 -0.96
C ARG A 76 14.69 1.43 -0.02
N LEU A 77 14.66 0.11 -0.21
CA LEU A 77 15.41 -0.85 0.60
C LEU A 77 16.84 -1.01 0.04
N SER A 78 17.67 0.03 0.11
CA SER A 78 19.02 0.00 -0.48
C SER A 78 20.01 -0.90 0.27
N ASN A 79 19.98 -0.89 1.61
CA ASN A 79 20.90 -1.66 2.47
C ASN A 79 20.18 -2.12 3.75
N LEU A 80 19.03 -2.79 3.60
CA LEU A 80 18.24 -3.21 4.76
C LEU A 80 18.93 -4.33 5.55
N ASP A 81 19.27 -4.06 6.81
CA ASP A 81 19.67 -5.11 7.76
C ASP A 81 18.43 -5.90 8.20
N THR A 82 18.21 -7.02 7.49
CA THR A 82 17.06 -7.90 7.76
C THR A 82 17.14 -8.59 9.12
N VAL A 83 18.34 -8.75 9.67
CA VAL A 83 18.53 -9.37 11.00
C VAL A 83 18.14 -8.39 12.09
N ALA A 84 18.59 -7.15 11.99
CA ALA A 84 18.22 -6.10 12.92
C ALA A 84 16.71 -5.82 12.86
N LEU A 85 16.12 -5.75 11.66
CA LEU A 85 14.68 -5.57 11.48
C LEU A 85 13.88 -6.71 12.12
N ALA A 86 14.27 -7.97 11.91
CA ALA A 86 13.62 -9.13 12.51
C ALA A 86 13.66 -9.08 14.05
N ARG A 87 14.77 -8.64 14.62
CA ARG A 87 14.92 -8.46 16.07
C ARG A 87 14.01 -7.36 16.61
N VAL A 88 13.94 -6.21 15.93
CA VAL A 88 13.08 -5.09 16.33
C VAL A 88 11.60 -5.49 16.28
N LEU A 89 11.19 -6.25 15.26
CA LEU A 89 9.81 -6.69 15.10
C LEU A 89 9.46 -7.91 15.98
N GLY A 90 10.44 -8.55 16.61
CA GLY A 90 10.22 -9.79 17.37
C GLY A 90 9.82 -10.98 16.51
N GLU A 91 10.10 -10.95 15.21
CA GLU A 91 9.68 -11.95 14.23
C GLU A 91 10.84 -12.82 13.76
N PRO A 92 10.58 -14.09 13.42
CA PRO A 92 11.60 -14.97 12.86
C PRO A 92 12.18 -14.40 11.55
N LEU A 93 13.52 -14.41 11.43
CA LEU A 93 14.23 -13.90 10.25
C LEU A 93 13.72 -14.52 8.92
N ALA A 94 13.37 -15.82 8.95
CA ALA A 94 12.82 -16.54 7.80
C ALA A 94 11.47 -15.95 7.35
N SER A 95 10.61 -15.55 8.29
CA SER A 95 9.33 -14.90 8.04
C SER A 95 9.54 -13.54 7.35
N ILE A 96 10.40 -12.69 7.92
CA ILE A 96 10.71 -11.38 7.36
C ILE A 96 11.27 -11.49 5.94
N ARG A 97 12.24 -12.38 5.72
CA ARG A 97 12.81 -12.61 4.37
C ARG A 97 11.78 -13.09 3.36
N LYS A 98 10.84 -13.96 3.79
CA LYS A 98 9.73 -14.42 2.94
C LYS A 98 8.81 -13.26 2.54
N GLN A 99 8.45 -12.39 3.48
CA GLN A 99 7.60 -11.22 3.21
C GLN A 99 8.31 -10.19 2.32
N LEU A 100 9.60 -9.93 2.55
CA LEU A 100 10.39 -9.04 1.69
C LEU A 100 10.49 -9.56 0.24
N LYS A 101 10.63 -10.86 0.03
CA LYS A 101 10.58 -11.46 -1.32
C LYS A 101 9.22 -11.22 -1.98
N LYS A 102 8.12 -11.35 -1.25
CA LYS A 102 6.78 -11.05 -1.77
C LYS A 102 6.64 -9.58 -2.13
N ALA A 103 7.16 -8.66 -1.29
CA ALA A 103 7.15 -7.22 -1.56
C ALA A 103 7.84 -6.89 -2.89
N LEU A 104 8.98 -7.52 -3.20
CA LEU A 104 9.70 -7.34 -4.45
C LEU A 104 8.91 -7.82 -5.68
N ILE A 105 8.13 -8.89 -5.54
CA ILE A 105 7.30 -9.45 -6.62
C ILE A 105 6.06 -8.58 -6.87
N GLN A 106 5.42 -8.10 -5.81
CA GLN A 106 4.14 -7.37 -5.89
C GLN A 106 4.27 -5.94 -6.44
N GLY A 107 5.48 -5.35 -6.36
CA GLY A 107 5.74 -4.05 -6.96
C GLY A 107 6.79 -3.23 -6.23
N ARG A 108 7.72 -2.69 -6.99
CA ARG A 108 8.91 -2.00 -6.47
C ARG A 108 8.58 -0.71 -5.71
N TYR A 109 7.53 -0.01 -6.12
CA TYR A 109 7.16 1.33 -5.62
C TYR A 109 5.93 1.31 -4.71
N ARG A 110 5.22 0.17 -4.63
CA ARG A 110 4.03 0.05 -3.79
C ARG A 110 4.42 -0.36 -2.37
N PRO A 111 3.82 0.27 -1.34
CA PRO A 111 3.97 -0.21 0.03
C PRO A 111 3.43 -1.63 0.17
N PHE A 112 4.18 -2.49 0.85
CA PHE A 112 3.79 -3.86 1.15
C PHE A 112 3.88 -4.12 2.64
N ALA A 113 2.78 -4.58 3.26
CA ALA A 113 2.74 -4.88 4.68
C ALA A 113 3.48 -6.20 4.98
N ILE A 114 4.61 -6.12 5.68
CA ILE A 114 5.40 -7.28 6.13
C ILE A 114 4.95 -7.83 7.47
N LEU A 115 4.35 -6.97 8.31
CA LEU A 115 3.76 -7.33 9.59
C LEU A 115 2.50 -6.50 9.79
N ARG A 116 1.42 -7.11 10.28
CA ARG A 116 0.12 -6.48 10.42
C ARG A 116 -0.42 -6.60 11.84
N GLY A 117 -1.24 -5.63 12.23
CA GLY A 117 -2.04 -5.71 13.45
C GLY A 117 -1.28 -5.43 14.74
N LEU A 118 -0.20 -4.68 14.70
CA LEU A 118 0.50 -4.23 15.89
C LEU A 118 -0.42 -3.40 16.77
N THR A 119 -0.40 -3.66 18.06
CA THR A 119 -1.15 -2.83 19.03
C THR A 119 -0.50 -1.46 19.19
N VAL A 120 -1.23 -0.51 19.79
CA VAL A 120 -0.67 0.81 20.15
C VAL A 120 0.56 0.68 21.05
N LYS A 121 0.58 -0.34 21.93
CA LYS A 121 1.72 -0.60 22.82
C LYS A 121 2.94 -1.07 22.04
N ASP A 122 2.75 -2.02 21.11
CA ASP A 122 3.84 -2.52 20.27
C ASP A 122 4.38 -1.41 19.38
N TYR A 123 3.49 -0.60 18.78
CA TYR A 123 3.87 0.57 18.00
C TYR A 123 4.79 1.53 18.81
N ALA A 124 4.38 1.88 20.03
CA ALA A 124 5.16 2.79 20.87
C ALA A 124 6.57 2.26 21.19
N SER A 125 6.72 0.92 21.28
CA SER A 125 8.02 0.31 21.60
C SER A 125 8.99 0.25 20.41
N ILE A 126 8.48 0.26 19.16
CA ILE A 126 9.31 0.04 17.97
C ILE A 126 9.43 1.26 17.06
N GLN A 127 8.58 2.29 17.23
CA GLN A 127 8.51 3.41 16.29
C GLN A 127 9.84 4.13 16.06
N GLU A 128 10.63 4.36 17.13
CA GLU A 128 11.93 5.01 17.03
C GLU A 128 12.94 4.13 16.30
N GLN A 129 12.91 2.83 16.57
CA GLN A 129 13.83 1.87 15.96
C GLN A 129 13.49 1.65 14.47
N ILE A 130 12.21 1.63 14.13
CA ILE A 130 11.75 1.50 12.73
C ILE A 130 12.17 2.70 11.91
N ALA A 131 12.19 3.91 12.46
CA ALA A 131 12.62 5.12 11.77
C ALA A 131 14.08 5.07 11.27
N MET A 132 14.91 4.19 11.83
CA MET A 132 16.29 3.98 11.38
C MET A 132 16.40 3.14 10.10
N PHE A 133 15.34 2.41 9.71
CA PHE A 133 15.34 1.57 8.52
C PHE A 133 14.77 2.32 7.33
N GLU A 134 15.62 2.66 6.38
CA GLU A 134 15.19 3.32 5.14
C GLU A 134 14.24 2.42 4.35
N GLY A 135 13.11 2.98 3.91
CA GLY A 135 12.09 2.26 3.16
C GLY A 135 11.14 1.41 4.00
N VAL A 136 11.26 1.43 5.34
CA VAL A 136 10.30 0.83 6.28
C VAL A 136 9.47 1.93 6.93
N GLN A 137 8.16 1.75 7.00
CA GLN A 137 7.26 2.72 7.61
C GLN A 137 6.16 2.03 8.42
N LEU A 138 5.65 2.73 9.42
CA LEU A 138 4.51 2.31 10.21
C LEU A 138 3.25 2.99 9.69
N ARG A 139 2.23 2.20 9.37
CA ARG A 139 0.96 2.70 8.86
C ARG A 139 -0.15 2.41 9.85
N LYS A 140 -0.88 3.46 10.23
CA LYS A 140 -2.07 3.34 11.05
C LYS A 140 -3.20 2.72 10.24
N ARG A 141 -3.86 1.70 10.80
CA ARG A 141 -5.03 1.03 10.23
C ARG A 141 -6.15 0.91 11.26
N SER A 142 -7.38 0.86 10.77
CA SER A 142 -8.57 0.58 11.57
C SER A 142 -9.00 -0.87 11.34
N PHE A 143 -9.12 -1.64 12.43
CA PHE A 143 -9.61 -3.01 12.40
C PHE A 143 -10.97 -3.12 13.06
N ARG A 144 -11.82 -3.99 12.54
CA ARG A 144 -13.10 -4.27 13.15
C ARG A 144 -12.92 -5.08 14.42
N LYS A 145 -13.56 -4.65 15.51
CA LYS A 145 -13.55 -5.32 16.80
C LYS A 145 -14.98 -5.60 17.26
N TYR A 146 -15.19 -6.81 17.70
CA TYR A 146 -16.46 -7.28 18.30
C TYR A 146 -16.22 -7.49 19.79
N PRO A 147 -16.59 -6.51 20.66
CA PRO A 147 -16.29 -6.57 22.10
C PRO A 147 -16.98 -7.73 22.81
N MET A 148 -18.14 -8.14 22.29
CA MET A 148 -18.94 -9.20 22.88
C MET A 148 -18.97 -10.43 21.98
N PRO A 149 -18.70 -11.64 22.50
CA PRO A 149 -18.71 -12.89 21.73
C PRO A 149 -20.13 -13.43 21.50
N ILE A 150 -21.05 -12.56 21.06
CA ILE A 150 -22.44 -12.89 20.81
C ILE A 150 -22.85 -12.53 19.38
N GLY A 151 -23.78 -13.30 18.83
CA GLY A 151 -24.42 -12.97 17.56
C GLY A 151 -23.49 -13.05 16.34
N GLY A 152 -22.38 -13.79 16.37
CA GLY A 152 -21.41 -13.87 15.30
C GLY A 152 -22.01 -14.24 13.94
N ASN A 153 -22.97 -15.16 13.91
CA ASN A 153 -23.68 -15.55 12.69
C ASN A 153 -24.62 -14.44 12.16
N VAL A 154 -25.14 -13.60 13.05
CA VAL A 154 -26.02 -12.49 12.67
C VAL A 154 -25.20 -11.26 12.29
N MET A 155 -24.21 -10.89 13.10
CA MET A 155 -23.37 -9.73 12.84
C MET A 155 -22.46 -9.96 11.62
N GLY A 156 -22.01 -11.18 11.41
CA GLY A 156 -21.06 -11.50 10.37
C GLY A 156 -19.64 -11.03 10.69
N TYR A 157 -18.85 -10.86 9.65
CA TYR A 157 -17.48 -10.42 9.78
C TYR A 157 -17.02 -9.61 8.57
N VAL A 158 -15.95 -8.88 8.77
CA VAL A 158 -15.26 -8.07 7.74
C VAL A 158 -14.02 -8.82 7.29
N GLY A 159 -13.81 -8.90 5.98
CA GLY A 159 -12.65 -9.55 5.36
C GLY A 159 -11.89 -8.62 4.43
N GLU A 160 -10.64 -8.95 4.17
CA GLU A 160 -9.81 -8.24 3.19
C GLU A 160 -10.24 -8.64 1.76
N VAL A 161 -10.37 -7.65 0.89
CA VAL A 161 -10.73 -7.85 -0.52
C VAL A 161 -9.56 -8.52 -1.25
N ASN A 162 -9.85 -9.67 -1.84
CA ASN A 162 -8.97 -10.43 -2.72
C ASN A 162 -9.43 -10.32 -4.18
N ASP A 163 -8.67 -10.90 -5.12
CA ASP A 163 -8.98 -10.84 -6.56
C ASP A 163 -10.41 -11.33 -6.89
N TYR A 164 -10.91 -12.34 -6.18
CA TYR A 164 -12.26 -12.87 -6.36
C TYR A 164 -13.33 -11.88 -5.90
N LEU A 165 -13.14 -11.22 -4.75
CA LEU A 165 -14.07 -10.22 -4.24
C LEU A 165 -14.04 -8.95 -5.10
N MET A 166 -12.87 -8.55 -5.60
CA MET A 166 -12.71 -7.39 -6.49
C MET A 166 -13.48 -7.55 -7.81
N THR A 167 -13.61 -8.78 -8.35
CA THR A 167 -14.43 -9.01 -9.55
C THR A 167 -15.93 -8.81 -9.30
N ARG A 168 -16.41 -8.99 -8.07
CA ARG A 168 -17.80 -8.81 -7.68
C ARG A 168 -18.11 -7.41 -7.16
N HIS A 169 -17.11 -6.75 -6.65
CA HIS A 169 -17.16 -5.43 -6.01
C HIS A 169 -16.08 -4.53 -6.61
N PRO A 170 -16.26 -4.06 -7.87
CA PRO A 170 -15.25 -3.28 -8.59
C PRO A 170 -14.97 -1.91 -7.98
N GLU A 171 -15.81 -1.46 -7.03
CA GLU A 171 -15.62 -0.24 -6.24
C GLU A 171 -14.56 -0.36 -5.14
N TYR A 172 -14.02 -1.59 -4.91
CA TYR A 172 -12.97 -1.87 -3.92
C TYR A 172 -11.66 -2.23 -4.60
N ASP A 173 -10.56 -1.86 -3.94
CA ASP A 173 -9.21 -2.25 -4.33
C ASP A 173 -8.71 -3.44 -3.50
N LEU A 174 -7.67 -4.11 -4.00
CA LEU A 174 -6.96 -5.15 -3.25
C LEU A 174 -6.45 -4.61 -1.91
N GLY A 175 -6.79 -5.32 -0.83
CA GLY A 175 -6.41 -4.95 0.54
C GLY A 175 -7.40 -4.03 1.24
N ASP A 176 -8.49 -3.61 0.59
CA ASP A 176 -9.62 -2.97 1.27
C ASP A 176 -10.36 -3.96 2.17
N TYR A 177 -11.23 -3.46 3.02
CA TYR A 177 -12.07 -4.28 3.87
C TYR A 177 -13.53 -4.18 3.46
N LEU A 178 -14.18 -5.35 3.36
CA LEU A 178 -15.57 -5.52 2.96
C LEU A 178 -16.29 -6.40 3.98
N GLY A 179 -17.55 -6.12 4.27
CA GLY A 179 -18.42 -7.02 5.02
C GLY A 179 -18.71 -8.29 4.21
N ILE A 180 -18.30 -9.44 4.73
CA ILE A 180 -18.40 -10.72 4.02
C ILE A 180 -19.72 -11.43 4.28
N SER A 181 -20.28 -11.27 5.47
CA SER A 181 -21.51 -11.94 5.86
C SER A 181 -22.32 -11.13 6.89
N GLY A 182 -23.55 -11.57 7.14
CA GLY A 182 -24.43 -11.03 8.18
C GLY A 182 -24.77 -9.55 7.98
N ILE A 183 -24.96 -8.83 9.07
CA ILE A 183 -25.26 -7.39 9.09
C ILE A 183 -24.12 -6.60 8.44
N GLU A 184 -22.85 -6.99 8.66
CA GLU A 184 -21.69 -6.34 8.05
C GLU A 184 -21.79 -6.31 6.52
N ALA A 185 -22.28 -7.39 5.89
CA ALA A 185 -22.47 -7.45 4.45
C ALA A 185 -23.76 -6.75 4.00
N SER A 186 -24.85 -6.96 4.74
CA SER A 186 -26.17 -6.42 4.36
C SER A 186 -26.24 -4.89 4.44
N TYR A 187 -25.48 -4.30 5.36
CA TYR A 187 -25.41 -2.85 5.59
C TYR A 187 -24.03 -2.28 5.21
N GLU A 188 -23.37 -2.91 4.23
CA GLU A 188 -22.04 -2.45 3.79
C GLU A 188 -22.04 -0.99 3.36
N THR A 189 -23.08 -0.56 2.64
CA THR A 189 -23.23 0.81 2.13
C THR A 189 -23.27 1.85 3.25
N GLU A 190 -23.93 1.53 4.37
CA GLU A 190 -24.10 2.40 5.53
C GLU A 190 -22.92 2.30 6.50
N LEU A 191 -22.30 1.11 6.57
CA LEU A 191 -21.21 0.85 7.50
C LEU A 191 -19.84 1.21 6.90
N ARG A 192 -19.73 1.21 5.60
CA ARG A 192 -18.50 1.61 4.90
C ARG A 192 -18.15 3.05 5.28
N GLY A 193 -16.93 3.26 5.68
CA GLY A 193 -16.41 4.58 6.00
C GLY A 193 -16.05 5.42 4.77
#